data_3a9c4707349d0950706a53f17fae2973
#
_entry.id   3a9c4707349d0950706a53f17fae2973
#
_cell.length_a   1.000
_cell.length_b   1.000
_cell.length_c   1.000
_cell.angle_alpha   90.00
_cell.angle_beta   90.00
_cell.angle_gamma   90.00
#
_symmetry.space_group_name_H-M   'P 1'
#
loop_
_entity.id
_entity.type
_entity.pdbx_description
1 polymer ?
#
loop_
_entity_poly.entity_id
_entity_poly.type
_entity_poly.pdbx_seq_one_letter_code
_entity_poly.pdbx_strand_id
1 'polypeptide(L)'
;LDVRDIADGVIYDEDGLRVTALHTSHMGHDAQYGWRAFGFSVEADGKKLVYTGDTGGYDDYAPLLENCDLLLHETGHHDPLAAARHLAESGRAPKRLGFIHHGRTILADPEGVQARLNTVDGISARILNDGETVEL
;
A
#
# COMPACT_ATOMS: atom_id res chain seq x y z
N LEU A 1 -10.36 -12.02 24.83
CA LEU A 1 -9.59 -11.33 23.79
C LEU A 1 -8.23 -12.02 23.68
N ASP A 2 -7.92 -12.60 22.51
CA ASP A 2 -6.60 -13.17 22.21
C ASP A 2 -5.79 -12.10 21.47
N VAL A 3 -4.72 -11.62 22.09
CA VAL A 3 -3.82 -10.59 21.53
C VAL A 3 -2.50 -11.26 21.18
N ARG A 4 -2.04 -11.09 19.95
CA ARG A 4 -0.79 -11.66 19.45
C ARG A 4 0.06 -10.59 18.81
N ASP A 5 1.38 -10.71 18.97
CA ASP A 5 2.32 -9.87 18.24
C ASP A 5 2.30 -10.24 16.75
N ILE A 6 2.40 -9.22 15.90
CA ILE A 6 2.49 -9.42 14.45
C ILE A 6 3.95 -9.73 14.07
N ALA A 7 4.11 -10.70 13.17
CA ALA A 7 5.38 -11.02 12.51
C ALA A 7 5.12 -11.23 11.01
N ASP A 8 6.20 -11.28 10.24
CA ASP A 8 6.12 -11.58 8.80
C ASP A 8 5.46 -12.93 8.54
N GLY A 9 4.62 -12.96 7.52
CA GLY A 9 3.92 -14.16 7.07
C GLY A 9 2.41 -14.07 7.23
N VAL A 10 1.74 -15.19 7.08
CA VAL A 10 0.27 -15.29 7.19
C VAL A 10 -0.13 -15.13 8.65
N ILE A 11 -0.93 -14.10 8.93
CA ILE A 11 -1.43 -13.79 10.28
C ILE A 11 -2.91 -14.17 10.48
N TYR A 12 -3.63 -14.41 9.38
CA TYR A 12 -5.01 -14.88 9.37
C TYR A 12 -5.26 -15.70 8.10
N ASP A 13 -5.94 -16.86 8.20
CA ASP A 13 -6.31 -17.71 7.06
C ASP A 13 -7.52 -18.57 7.43
N GLU A 14 -8.73 -17.97 7.41
CA GLU A 14 -9.99 -18.63 7.75
C GLU A 14 -11.13 -18.08 6.88
N ASP A 15 -12.15 -18.88 6.64
CA ASP A 15 -13.39 -18.51 5.94
C ASP A 15 -13.18 -17.85 4.54
N GLY A 16 -12.12 -18.25 3.82
CA GLY A 16 -11.81 -17.69 2.50
C GLY A 16 -11.14 -16.31 2.53
N LEU A 17 -10.82 -15.80 3.71
CA LEU A 17 -10.04 -14.58 3.91
C LEU A 17 -8.63 -14.94 4.38
N ARG A 18 -7.61 -14.45 3.66
CA ARG A 18 -6.20 -14.56 4.03
C ARG A 18 -5.58 -13.20 4.21
N VAL A 19 -4.86 -13.01 5.32
CA VAL A 19 -4.09 -11.79 5.58
C VAL A 19 -2.64 -12.16 5.82
N THR A 20 -1.75 -11.53 5.05
CA THR A 20 -0.30 -11.66 5.21
C THR A 20 0.27 -10.32 5.65
N ALA A 21 1.11 -10.32 6.67
CA ALA A 21 1.88 -9.16 7.12
C ALA A 21 3.32 -9.24 6.59
N LEU A 22 3.90 -8.11 6.27
CA LEU A 22 5.32 -7.96 5.96
C LEU A 22 5.82 -6.68 6.63
N HIS A 23 6.93 -6.77 7.36
CA HIS A 23 7.52 -5.59 7.99
C HIS A 23 7.91 -4.53 6.96
N THR A 24 7.85 -3.27 7.38
CA THR A 24 8.40 -2.15 6.60
C THR A 24 9.61 -1.57 7.33
N SER A 25 10.52 -0.98 6.57
CA SER A 25 11.73 -0.36 7.12
C SER A 25 11.48 1.01 7.79
N HIS A 26 10.24 1.53 7.73
CA HIS A 26 9.88 2.87 8.21
C HIS A 26 10.34 3.16 9.65
N MET A 27 10.02 2.27 10.59
CA MET A 27 10.42 2.43 12.00
C MET A 27 11.76 1.75 12.33
N GLY A 28 12.36 1.05 11.36
CA GLY A 28 13.53 0.23 11.58
C GLY A 28 13.29 -0.97 12.49
N HIS A 29 14.32 -1.74 12.75
CA HIS A 29 14.30 -2.89 13.64
C HIS A 29 14.76 -2.48 15.05
N ASP A 30 13.89 -2.65 16.04
CA ASP A 30 14.21 -2.43 17.46
C ASP A 30 14.79 -3.72 18.07
N ALA A 31 15.84 -3.59 18.86
CA ALA A 31 16.52 -4.75 19.47
C ALA A 31 15.65 -5.51 20.49
N GLN A 32 14.69 -4.82 21.12
CA GLN A 32 13.80 -5.40 22.13
C GLN A 32 12.45 -5.85 21.53
N TYR A 33 11.92 -5.07 20.58
CA TYR A 33 10.55 -5.25 20.08
C TYR A 33 10.49 -5.72 18.63
N GLY A 34 11.63 -5.86 17.93
CA GLY A 34 11.66 -6.27 16.52
C GLY A 34 11.15 -5.18 15.56
N TRP A 35 10.51 -5.58 14.48
CA TRP A 35 9.86 -4.67 13.54
C TRP A 35 8.56 -4.14 14.10
N ARG A 36 8.30 -2.83 13.92
CA ARG A 36 7.15 -2.12 14.51
C ARG A 36 6.22 -1.47 13.47
N ALA A 37 6.57 -1.54 12.21
CA ALA A 37 5.77 -1.07 11.10
C ALA A 37 5.55 -2.23 10.12
N PHE A 38 4.32 -2.36 9.60
CA PHE A 38 3.93 -3.46 8.72
C PHE A 38 3.03 -2.98 7.60
N GLY A 39 3.24 -3.55 6.42
CA GLY A 39 2.29 -3.59 5.32
C GLY A 39 1.54 -4.93 5.31
N PHE A 40 0.42 -4.96 4.61
CA PHE A 40 -0.46 -6.13 4.58
C PHE A 40 -0.94 -6.45 3.18
N SER A 41 -1.09 -7.73 2.85
CA SER A 41 -1.99 -8.16 1.79
C SER A 41 -3.22 -8.82 2.37
N VAL A 42 -4.37 -8.53 1.77
CA VAL A 42 -5.67 -9.12 2.11
C VAL A 42 -6.22 -9.77 0.85
N GLU A 43 -6.47 -11.07 0.93
CA GLU A 43 -6.96 -11.88 -0.18
C GLU A 43 -8.30 -12.50 0.18
N ALA A 44 -9.32 -12.27 -0.64
CA ALA A 44 -10.66 -12.84 -0.53
C ALA A 44 -11.34 -12.90 -1.90
N ASP A 45 -12.14 -13.92 -2.17
CA ASP A 45 -12.92 -14.08 -3.39
C ASP A 45 -12.12 -13.93 -4.69
N GLY A 46 -10.86 -14.37 -4.68
CA GLY A 46 -9.94 -14.25 -5.82
C GLY A 46 -9.46 -12.82 -6.10
N LYS A 47 -9.66 -11.90 -5.16
CA LYS A 47 -9.19 -10.51 -5.19
C LYS A 47 -8.08 -10.29 -4.18
N LYS A 48 -7.17 -9.37 -4.47
CA LYS A 48 -6.07 -9.02 -3.62
C LYS A 48 -5.94 -7.51 -3.43
N LEU A 49 -6.02 -7.09 -2.18
CA LEU A 49 -5.69 -5.74 -1.75
C LEU A 49 -4.32 -5.76 -1.05
N VAL A 50 -3.49 -4.78 -1.35
CA VAL A 50 -2.25 -4.53 -0.60
C VAL A 50 -2.34 -3.15 0.05
N TYR A 51 -2.02 -3.06 1.33
CA TYR A 51 -1.90 -1.82 2.09
C TYR A 51 -0.45 -1.68 2.54
N THR A 52 0.23 -0.61 2.13
CA THR A 52 1.65 -0.43 2.42
C THR A 52 1.95 -0.22 3.90
N GLY A 53 0.99 0.30 4.68
CA GLY A 53 1.33 0.96 5.94
C GLY A 53 2.27 2.13 5.67
N ASP A 54 2.86 2.69 6.72
CA ASP A 54 3.98 3.61 6.57
C ASP A 54 5.21 2.81 6.14
N THR A 55 5.82 3.18 5.03
CA THR A 55 6.88 2.41 4.38
C THR A 55 8.16 3.23 4.19
N GLY A 56 9.30 2.58 4.21
CA GLY A 56 10.58 3.18 3.85
C GLY A 56 10.82 3.24 2.33
N GLY A 57 10.06 2.46 1.55
CA GLY A 57 10.16 2.44 0.10
C GLY A 57 9.57 1.22 -0.58
N TYR A 58 9.75 1.15 -1.90
CA TYR A 58 9.16 0.11 -2.74
C TYR A 58 9.50 -1.32 -2.29
N ASP A 59 10.73 -1.57 -1.87
CA ASP A 59 11.20 -2.92 -1.51
C ASP A 59 10.44 -3.51 -0.31
N ASP A 60 9.90 -2.66 0.57
CA ASP A 60 9.13 -3.10 1.74
C ASP A 60 7.84 -3.84 1.36
N TYR A 61 7.19 -3.45 0.25
CA TYR A 61 5.90 -4.01 -0.16
C TYR A 61 5.91 -4.71 -1.52
N ALA A 62 7.00 -4.59 -2.30
CA ALA A 62 7.15 -5.24 -3.60
C ALA A 62 6.86 -6.76 -3.58
N PRO A 63 7.24 -7.53 -2.53
CA PRO A 63 6.91 -8.95 -2.45
C PRO A 63 5.40 -9.24 -2.37
N LEU A 64 4.59 -8.28 -1.92
CA LEU A 64 3.13 -8.42 -1.80
C LEU A 64 2.38 -8.11 -3.10
N LEU A 65 3.03 -7.47 -4.10
CA LEU A 65 2.35 -6.93 -5.28
C LEU A 65 1.93 -7.97 -6.34
N GLU A 66 2.38 -9.20 -6.24
CA GLU A 66 2.00 -10.21 -7.22
C GLU A 66 0.47 -10.38 -7.26
N ASN A 67 -0.14 -10.23 -8.45
CA ASN A 67 -1.59 -10.27 -8.69
C ASN A 67 -2.40 -9.26 -7.86
N CYS A 68 -1.84 -8.09 -7.53
CA CYS A 68 -2.52 -7.05 -6.76
C CYS A 68 -3.61 -6.36 -7.56
N ASP A 69 -4.87 -6.44 -7.09
CA ASP A 69 -6.01 -5.74 -7.68
C ASP A 69 -6.06 -4.26 -7.27
N LEU A 70 -5.75 -3.96 -6.01
CA LEU A 70 -5.70 -2.62 -5.47
C LEU A 70 -4.52 -2.47 -4.51
N LEU A 71 -3.64 -1.53 -4.80
CA LEU A 71 -2.62 -1.08 -3.84
C LEU A 71 -3.10 0.21 -3.18
N LEU A 72 -3.20 0.20 -1.85
CA LEU A 72 -3.34 1.41 -1.03
C LEU A 72 -1.95 1.84 -0.56
N HIS A 73 -1.48 2.95 -1.13
CA HIS A 73 -0.12 3.47 -0.88
C HIS A 73 -0.16 4.76 -0.08
N GLU A 74 0.66 4.83 0.96
CA GLU A 74 0.82 6.04 1.76
C GLU A 74 1.56 7.14 1.00
N THR A 75 1.22 8.38 1.27
CA THR A 75 1.89 9.57 0.72
C THR A 75 2.30 10.58 1.78
N GLY A 76 2.27 10.18 3.05
CA GLY A 76 2.82 10.96 4.16
C GLY A 76 4.32 11.18 4.01
N HIS A 77 5.02 10.16 3.52
CA HIS A 77 6.48 10.09 3.40
C HIS A 77 6.97 10.05 1.94
N HIS A 78 6.07 9.81 0.97
CA HIS A 78 6.44 9.60 -0.44
C HIS A 78 5.75 10.59 -1.39
N ASP A 79 6.45 10.96 -2.46
CA ASP A 79 5.86 11.74 -3.56
C ASP A 79 4.95 10.83 -4.40
N PRO A 80 3.66 11.19 -4.59
CA PRO A 80 2.70 10.35 -5.30
C PRO A 80 3.05 10.13 -6.78
N LEU A 81 3.63 11.12 -7.46
CA LEU A 81 4.00 10.97 -8.87
C LEU A 81 5.23 10.08 -9.02
N ALA A 82 6.21 10.20 -8.14
CA ALA A 82 7.38 9.34 -8.14
C ALA A 82 6.98 7.89 -7.86
N ALA A 83 6.10 7.64 -6.88
CA ALA A 83 5.57 6.31 -6.57
C ALA A 83 4.79 5.71 -7.74
N ALA A 84 3.89 6.47 -8.38
CA ALA A 84 3.11 6.01 -9.52
C ALA A 84 4.00 5.63 -10.72
N ARG A 85 4.99 6.46 -11.06
CA ARG A 85 5.95 6.18 -12.15
C ARG A 85 6.78 4.94 -11.87
N HIS A 86 7.32 4.84 -10.65
CA HIS A 86 8.11 3.68 -10.25
C HIS A 86 7.31 2.38 -10.36
N LEU A 87 6.07 2.38 -9.87
CA LEU A 87 5.18 1.22 -9.96
C LEU A 87 4.85 0.86 -11.41
N ALA A 88 4.57 1.84 -12.27
CA ALA A 88 4.30 1.62 -13.69
C ALA A 88 5.50 0.95 -14.41
N GLU A 89 6.72 1.30 -14.03
CA GLU A 89 7.97 0.80 -14.62
C GLU A 89 8.46 -0.51 -13.99
N SER A 90 7.97 -0.88 -12.81
CA SER A 90 8.47 -2.00 -12.01
C SER A 90 8.21 -3.39 -12.60
N GLY A 91 7.31 -3.50 -13.60
CA GLY A 91 6.81 -4.78 -14.10
C GLY A 91 5.84 -5.51 -13.13
N ARG A 92 5.50 -4.88 -12.00
CA ARG A 92 4.58 -5.38 -10.97
C ARG A 92 3.53 -4.33 -10.61
N ALA A 93 3.08 -3.54 -11.58
CA ALA A 93 2.05 -2.55 -11.35
C ALA A 93 0.76 -3.22 -10.85
N PRO A 94 0.13 -2.68 -9.80
CA PRO A 94 -1.20 -3.12 -9.39
C PRO A 94 -2.22 -2.75 -10.46
N LYS A 95 -3.36 -3.44 -10.52
CA LYS A 95 -4.43 -3.05 -11.46
C LYS A 95 -4.96 -1.64 -11.17
N ARG A 96 -5.00 -1.26 -9.88
CA ARG A 96 -5.39 0.08 -9.42
C ARG A 96 -4.49 0.52 -8.26
N LEU A 97 -4.18 1.80 -8.23
CA LEU A 97 -3.40 2.44 -7.18
C LEU A 97 -4.26 3.52 -6.49
N GLY A 98 -4.49 3.38 -5.20
CA GLY A 98 -5.15 4.37 -4.36
C GLY A 98 -4.14 5.02 -3.42
N PHE A 99 -4.02 6.34 -3.46
CA PHE A 99 -3.22 7.08 -2.49
C PHE A 99 -4.03 7.43 -1.25
N ILE A 100 -3.47 7.17 -0.10
CA ILE A 100 -4.01 7.42 1.24
C ILE A 100 -2.94 8.05 2.12
N HIS A 101 -3.23 8.35 3.40
CA HIS A 101 -2.29 8.97 4.34
C HIS A 101 -1.58 10.18 3.70
N HIS A 102 -2.39 11.19 3.32
CA HIS A 102 -1.96 12.28 2.44
C HIS A 102 -0.92 13.18 3.08
N GLY A 103 0.25 13.28 2.44
CA GLY A 103 1.28 14.25 2.75
C GLY A 103 1.01 15.64 2.17
N ARG A 104 1.93 16.56 2.42
CA ARG A 104 1.81 17.97 2.05
C ARG A 104 1.54 18.20 0.57
N THR A 105 2.09 17.39 -0.31
CA THR A 105 1.94 17.51 -1.77
C THR A 105 0.46 17.39 -2.18
N ILE A 106 -0.23 16.35 -1.70
CA ILE A 106 -1.65 16.14 -2.00
C ILE A 106 -2.51 17.17 -1.27
N LEU A 107 -2.25 17.44 0.02
CA LEU A 107 -3.04 18.36 0.81
C LEU A 107 -2.99 19.80 0.29
N ALA A 108 -1.90 20.21 -0.37
CA ALA A 108 -1.77 21.55 -0.93
C ALA A 108 -2.52 21.72 -2.27
N ASP A 109 -2.59 20.67 -3.11
CA ASP A 109 -3.18 20.75 -4.46
C ASP A 109 -3.68 19.36 -4.91
N PRO A 110 -4.76 18.83 -4.33
CA PRO A 110 -5.23 17.50 -4.67
C PRO A 110 -5.67 17.36 -6.13
N GLU A 111 -6.33 18.38 -6.67
CA GLU A 111 -6.82 18.38 -8.06
C GLU A 111 -5.66 18.41 -9.05
N GLY A 112 -4.67 19.26 -8.83
CA GLY A 112 -3.48 19.33 -9.68
C GLY A 112 -2.60 18.08 -9.58
N VAL A 113 -2.50 17.46 -8.39
CA VAL A 113 -1.82 16.16 -8.24
C VAL A 113 -2.57 15.08 -9.00
N GLN A 114 -3.91 15.01 -8.86
CA GLN A 114 -4.71 14.01 -9.60
C GLN A 114 -4.60 14.22 -11.13
N ALA A 115 -4.62 15.44 -11.60
CA ALA A 115 -4.44 15.74 -13.03
C ALA A 115 -3.08 15.25 -13.54
N ARG A 116 -2.00 15.41 -12.75
CA ARG A 116 -0.67 14.89 -13.10
C ARG A 116 -0.60 13.36 -13.02
N LEU A 117 -1.24 12.73 -12.03
CA LEU A 117 -1.34 11.27 -11.93
C LEU A 117 -2.01 10.65 -13.16
N ASN A 118 -3.04 11.30 -13.69
CA ASN A 118 -3.75 10.85 -14.89
C ASN A 118 -2.87 10.85 -16.16
N THR A 119 -1.71 11.50 -16.14
CA THR A 119 -0.74 11.49 -17.25
C THR A 119 0.32 10.39 -17.13
N VAL A 120 0.32 9.61 -16.07
CA VAL A 120 1.27 8.50 -15.90
C VAL A 120 0.73 7.27 -16.63
N ASP A 121 1.41 6.90 -17.71
CA ASP A 121 1.05 5.72 -18.49
C ASP A 121 1.32 4.42 -17.71
N GLY A 122 0.52 3.38 -17.99
CA GLY A 122 0.73 2.05 -17.45
C GLY A 122 0.18 1.80 -16.03
N ILE A 123 -0.45 2.82 -15.41
CA ILE A 123 -1.04 2.67 -14.08
C ILE A 123 -2.31 3.51 -13.92
N SER A 124 -3.33 2.94 -13.27
CA SER A 124 -4.55 3.67 -12.88
C SER A 124 -4.42 4.14 -11.43
N ALA A 125 -4.11 5.42 -11.24
CA ALA A 125 -3.83 6.00 -9.93
C ALA A 125 -4.88 7.04 -9.51
N ARG A 126 -5.35 6.97 -8.25
CA ARG A 126 -6.31 7.90 -7.66
C ARG A 126 -5.90 8.35 -6.26
N ILE A 127 -6.21 9.60 -5.95
CA ILE A 127 -6.24 10.10 -4.57
C ILE A 127 -7.59 9.67 -3.97
N LEU A 128 -7.55 8.92 -2.86
CA LEU A 128 -8.77 8.50 -2.16
C LEU A 128 -9.07 9.46 -1.01
N ASN A 129 -10.35 9.76 -0.82
CA ASN A 129 -10.79 10.68 0.23
C ASN A 129 -11.39 9.93 1.42
N ASP A 130 -11.43 10.59 2.58
CA ASP A 130 -12.08 10.04 3.77
C ASP A 130 -13.54 9.73 3.50
N GLY A 131 -13.98 8.54 3.92
CA GLY A 131 -15.35 8.07 3.71
C GLY A 131 -15.63 7.51 2.31
N GLU A 132 -14.65 7.50 1.40
CA GLU A 132 -14.81 6.91 0.08
C GLU A 132 -14.81 5.38 0.15
N THR A 133 -15.71 4.75 -0.60
CA THR A 133 -15.77 3.29 -0.74
C THR A 133 -15.18 2.88 -2.10
N VAL A 134 -14.30 1.89 -2.08
CA VAL A 134 -13.71 1.31 -3.29
C VAL A 134 -14.05 -0.18 -3.34
N GLU A 135 -14.74 -0.61 -4.40
CA GLU A 135 -15.01 -2.03 -4.65
C GLU A 135 -13.82 -2.69 -5.36
N LEU A 136 -13.51 -3.95 -4.98
CA LEU A 136 -12.45 -4.77 -5.59
C LEU A 136 -12.94 -5.60 -6.76
#